data_52786229a54ca638b94140a7e787da58
#
_entry.id   52786229a54ca638b94140a7e787da58
#
_cell.length_a   1.000
_cell.length_b   1.000
_cell.length_c   1.000
_cell.angle_alpha   90.00
_cell.angle_beta   90.00
_cell.angle_gamma   90.00
#
_symmetry.space_group_name_H-M   'P 1'
#
loop_
_entity.id
_entity.type
_entity.pdbx_description
1 polymer ?
#
loop_
_entity_poly.entity_id
_entity_poly.type
_entity_poly.pdbx_seq_one_letter_code
_entity_poly.pdbx_strand_id
1 'polypeptide(L)'
;MTTQAARVRKMFGSIAARYDIANHLLSCGIDFSWRERAARIVTDWHPHSVADLATGTGDLALALQKKLPDAEIAGVDFLPEMLELAKQKGLRQPVLADAMNLPFGDGSFDCVTIAFGLRNLENCAAALGEMSRVIKSNGHLLVLEFSLPTTRILRALYRFYLHRCLPLLGSSLTGEKNAYGYLGDSIEEFPSGDAMCQMMVENGFTSPTFEPLTGGIVTIYTATKQ
;
A
#
# COMPACT_ATOMS: atom_id res chain seq x y z
N MET A 1 18.48 0.58 -10.97
CA MET A 1 18.06 0.76 -9.55
C MET A 1 18.75 1.99 -9.01
N THR A 2 17.99 2.98 -8.56
CA THR A 2 18.59 4.14 -7.90
C THR A 2 19.02 3.81 -6.48
N THR A 3 19.76 4.74 -5.87
CA THR A 3 20.22 4.63 -4.47
C THR A 3 19.05 4.50 -3.50
N GLN A 4 17.90 5.10 -3.81
CA GLN A 4 16.69 5.04 -2.96
C GLN A 4 16.03 3.65 -2.98
N ALA A 5 15.79 3.06 -4.15
CA ALA A 5 15.22 1.72 -4.27
C ALA A 5 16.09 0.65 -3.59
N ALA A 6 17.42 0.76 -3.73
CA ALA A 6 18.36 -0.13 -3.04
C ALA A 6 18.30 0.02 -1.50
N ARG A 7 18.12 1.26 -1.00
CA ARG A 7 17.98 1.56 0.43
C ARG A 7 16.66 1.00 0.98
N VAL A 8 15.56 1.21 0.28
CA VAL A 8 14.22 0.69 0.62
C VAL A 8 14.26 -0.84 0.66
N ARG A 9 14.84 -1.47 -0.37
CA ARG A 9 15.00 -2.93 -0.44
C ARG A 9 15.79 -3.49 0.75
N LYS A 10 16.94 -2.89 1.06
CA LYS A 10 17.76 -3.32 2.20
C LYS A 10 17.03 -3.18 3.52
N MET A 11 16.31 -2.06 3.71
CA MET A 11 15.57 -1.77 4.93
C MET A 11 14.44 -2.78 5.16
N PHE A 12 13.57 -3.00 4.17
CA PHE A 12 12.46 -3.95 4.30
C PHE A 12 12.92 -5.40 4.36
N GLY A 13 13.95 -5.77 3.62
CA GLY A 13 14.54 -7.12 3.69
C GLY A 13 15.10 -7.44 5.08
N SER A 14 15.74 -6.47 5.78
CA SER A 14 16.30 -6.70 7.12
C SER A 14 15.25 -6.86 8.22
N ILE A 15 14.04 -6.34 8.03
CA ILE A 15 12.95 -6.38 9.02
C ILE A 15 11.82 -7.33 8.64
N ALA A 16 11.87 -7.99 7.49
CA ALA A 16 10.77 -8.77 6.93
C ALA A 16 10.13 -9.74 7.95
N ALA A 17 10.94 -10.49 8.70
CA ALA A 17 10.45 -11.45 9.70
C ALA A 17 9.74 -10.80 10.92
N ARG A 18 9.95 -9.50 11.15
CA ARG A 18 9.35 -8.75 12.28
C ARG A 18 8.43 -7.63 11.79
N TYR A 19 8.34 -7.47 10.47
CA TYR A 19 7.62 -6.36 9.84
C TYR A 19 6.15 -6.30 10.27
N ASP A 20 5.45 -7.43 10.19
CA ASP A 20 4.04 -7.50 10.55
C ASP A 20 3.82 -7.18 12.03
N ILE A 21 4.59 -7.81 12.92
CA ILE A 21 4.48 -7.60 14.36
C ILE A 21 4.73 -6.13 14.69
N ALA A 22 5.75 -5.52 14.09
CA ALA A 22 6.07 -4.12 14.31
C ALA A 22 4.94 -3.20 13.81
N ASN A 23 4.42 -3.43 12.60
CA ASN A 23 3.33 -2.63 12.04
C ASN A 23 2.04 -2.75 12.86
N HIS A 24 1.64 -3.98 13.21
CA HIS A 24 0.44 -4.21 14.00
C HIS A 24 0.56 -3.62 15.43
N LEU A 25 1.73 -3.72 16.04
CA LEU A 25 1.95 -3.16 17.37
C LEU A 25 1.98 -1.63 17.35
N LEU A 26 2.66 -1.03 16.37
CA LEU A 26 2.77 0.43 16.23
C LEU A 26 1.45 1.07 15.80
N SER A 27 0.60 0.36 15.07
CA SER A 27 -0.76 0.79 14.76
C SER A 27 -1.77 0.44 15.86
N CYS A 28 -1.34 -0.21 16.96
CA CYS A 28 -2.23 -0.79 17.98
C CYS A 28 -3.29 -1.73 17.38
N GLY A 29 -2.96 -2.41 16.27
CA GLY A 29 -3.86 -3.33 15.56
C GLY A 29 -4.96 -2.66 14.74
N ILE A 30 -5.00 -1.33 14.65
CA ILE A 30 -6.02 -0.60 13.87
C ILE A 30 -5.83 -0.85 12.36
N ASP A 31 -4.62 -1.18 11.92
CA ASP A 31 -4.30 -1.50 10.53
C ASP A 31 -5.12 -2.67 9.96
N PHE A 32 -5.53 -3.63 10.78
CA PHE A 32 -6.50 -4.66 10.37
C PHE A 32 -7.84 -4.07 9.94
N SER A 33 -8.34 -3.09 10.70
CA SER A 33 -9.58 -2.39 10.40
C SER A 33 -9.50 -1.60 9.08
N TRP A 34 -8.35 -0.96 8.79
CA TRP A 34 -8.14 -0.24 7.55
C TRP A 34 -8.12 -1.17 6.34
N ARG A 35 -7.37 -2.30 6.43
CA ARG A 35 -7.34 -3.32 5.36
C ARG A 35 -8.70 -3.99 5.17
N GLU A 36 -9.41 -4.26 6.27
CA GLU A 36 -10.77 -4.81 6.21
C GLU A 36 -11.73 -3.85 5.49
N ARG A 37 -11.62 -2.53 5.73
CA ARG A 37 -12.40 -1.51 5.02
C ARG A 37 -12.05 -1.49 3.53
N ALA A 38 -10.78 -1.49 3.20
CA ALA A 38 -10.30 -1.56 1.81
C ALA A 38 -10.81 -2.83 1.11
N ALA A 39 -10.68 -3.98 1.76
CA ALA A 39 -11.15 -5.25 1.21
C ALA A 39 -12.68 -5.28 0.98
N ARG A 40 -13.47 -4.66 1.84
CA ARG A 40 -14.92 -4.51 1.63
C ARG A 40 -15.23 -3.69 0.38
N ILE A 41 -14.58 -2.54 0.21
CA ILE A 41 -14.76 -1.71 -0.99
C ILE A 41 -14.47 -2.52 -2.26
N VAL A 42 -13.35 -3.24 -2.29
CA VAL A 42 -13.01 -4.10 -3.44
C VAL A 42 -14.05 -5.20 -3.64
N THR A 43 -14.56 -5.81 -2.56
CA THR A 43 -15.59 -6.84 -2.65
C THR A 43 -16.89 -6.31 -3.26
N ASP A 44 -17.28 -5.08 -2.95
CA ASP A 44 -18.48 -4.43 -3.49
C ASP A 44 -18.38 -4.19 -5.00
N TRP A 45 -17.19 -4.17 -5.58
CA TRP A 45 -16.98 -4.10 -7.04
C TRP A 45 -17.09 -5.45 -7.76
N HIS A 46 -17.15 -6.57 -7.02
CA HIS A 46 -17.26 -7.92 -7.55
C HIS A 46 -16.21 -8.28 -8.63
N PRO A 47 -14.93 -8.00 -8.42
CA PRO A 47 -13.91 -8.30 -9.42
C PRO A 47 -13.68 -9.80 -9.54
N HIS A 48 -13.40 -10.28 -10.76
CA HIS A 48 -12.94 -11.65 -11.02
C HIS A 48 -11.41 -11.78 -10.95
N SER A 49 -10.69 -10.67 -11.12
CA SER A 49 -9.23 -10.63 -11.12
C SER A 49 -8.72 -9.38 -10.41
N VAL A 50 -7.80 -9.55 -9.45
CA VAL A 50 -7.20 -8.47 -8.66
C VAL A 50 -5.69 -8.62 -8.62
N ALA A 51 -4.94 -7.54 -8.82
CA ALA A 51 -3.53 -7.47 -8.49
C ALA A 51 -3.33 -6.59 -7.25
N ASP A 52 -2.75 -7.15 -6.20
CA ASP A 52 -2.34 -6.41 -4.99
C ASP A 52 -0.85 -6.11 -5.08
N LEU A 53 -0.50 -4.85 -5.31
CA LEU A 53 0.88 -4.39 -5.55
C LEU A 53 1.56 -3.99 -4.25
N ALA A 54 2.88 -4.19 -4.20
CA ALA A 54 3.67 -4.08 -2.97
C ALA A 54 2.98 -4.85 -1.84
N THR A 55 2.57 -6.08 -2.15
CA THR A 55 1.71 -6.91 -1.27
C THR A 55 2.39 -7.24 0.06
N GLY A 56 3.72 -7.14 0.12
CA GLY A 56 4.51 -7.46 1.30
C GLY A 56 4.27 -8.92 1.72
N THR A 57 3.91 -9.11 2.98
CA THR A 57 3.56 -10.43 3.53
C THR A 57 2.13 -10.87 3.21
N GLY A 58 1.43 -10.14 2.35
CA GLY A 58 0.15 -10.53 1.76
C GLY A 58 -1.11 -10.17 2.56
N ASP A 59 -1.05 -9.30 3.55
CA ASP A 59 -2.19 -9.07 4.45
C ASP A 59 -3.46 -8.62 3.73
N LEU A 60 -3.38 -7.68 2.76
CA LEU A 60 -4.55 -7.26 1.97
C LEU A 60 -4.96 -8.33 0.97
N ALA A 61 -4.00 -8.93 0.25
CA ALA A 61 -4.28 -10.00 -0.72
C ALA A 61 -4.97 -11.19 -0.07
N LEU A 62 -4.55 -11.61 1.13
CA LEU A 62 -5.17 -12.69 1.90
C LEU A 62 -6.59 -12.33 2.39
N ALA A 63 -6.80 -11.07 2.79
CA ALA A 63 -8.13 -10.59 3.13
C ALA A 63 -9.08 -10.63 1.92
N LEU A 64 -8.57 -10.26 0.74
CA LEU A 64 -9.30 -10.34 -0.53
C LEU A 64 -9.57 -11.79 -0.92
N GLN A 65 -8.59 -12.70 -0.85
CA GLN A 65 -8.80 -14.13 -1.13
C GLN A 65 -9.91 -14.75 -0.26
N LYS A 66 -9.99 -14.32 1.00
CA LYS A 66 -11.02 -14.80 1.91
C LYS A 66 -12.42 -14.30 1.55
N LYS A 67 -12.54 -13.06 1.05
CA LYS A 67 -13.82 -12.43 0.72
C LYS A 67 -14.29 -12.74 -0.70
N LEU A 68 -13.35 -13.01 -1.59
CA LEU A 68 -13.56 -13.27 -3.02
C LEU A 68 -12.95 -14.65 -3.37
N PRO A 69 -13.53 -15.76 -2.89
CA PRO A 69 -12.93 -17.09 -3.04
C PRO A 69 -12.78 -17.54 -4.49
N ASP A 70 -13.64 -17.03 -5.38
CA ASP A 70 -13.69 -17.36 -6.81
C ASP A 70 -12.87 -16.39 -7.67
N ALA A 71 -12.35 -15.30 -7.10
CA ALA A 71 -11.52 -14.36 -7.82
C ALA A 71 -10.04 -14.80 -7.84
N GLU A 72 -9.36 -14.47 -8.93
CA GLU A 72 -7.90 -14.59 -9.04
C GLU A 72 -7.23 -13.39 -8.36
N ILE A 73 -6.47 -13.65 -7.30
CA ILE A 73 -5.76 -12.61 -6.54
C ILE A 73 -4.25 -12.84 -6.70
N ALA A 74 -3.60 -11.97 -7.48
CA ALA A 74 -2.15 -11.93 -7.63
C ALA A 74 -1.54 -10.94 -6.62
N GLY A 75 -0.67 -11.42 -5.73
CA GLY A 75 0.11 -10.55 -4.85
C GLY A 75 1.48 -10.29 -5.44
N VAL A 76 1.76 -9.05 -5.76
CA VAL A 76 2.99 -8.62 -6.44
C VAL A 76 3.89 -7.88 -5.47
N ASP A 77 5.15 -8.31 -5.37
CA ASP A 77 6.17 -7.59 -4.61
C ASP A 77 7.54 -7.74 -5.28
N PHE A 78 8.44 -6.79 -5.05
CA PHE A 78 9.81 -6.85 -5.58
C PHE A 78 10.80 -7.56 -4.64
N LEU A 79 10.38 -7.90 -3.42
CA LEU A 79 11.16 -8.60 -2.40
C LEU A 79 10.78 -10.08 -2.34
N PRO A 80 11.66 -11.01 -2.75
CA PRO A 80 11.39 -12.45 -2.67
C PRO A 80 11.07 -12.91 -1.24
N GLU A 81 11.74 -12.32 -0.25
CA GLU A 81 11.58 -12.66 1.16
C GLU A 81 10.16 -12.36 1.67
N MET A 82 9.55 -11.25 1.20
CA MET A 82 8.17 -10.89 1.52
C MET A 82 7.18 -11.87 0.88
N LEU A 83 7.39 -12.21 -0.39
CA LEU A 83 6.53 -13.16 -1.11
C LEU A 83 6.60 -14.56 -0.52
N GLU A 84 7.77 -14.98 -0.03
CA GLU A 84 7.87 -16.27 0.66
C GLU A 84 7.04 -16.30 1.95
N LEU A 85 7.04 -15.23 2.74
CA LEU A 85 6.18 -15.08 3.92
C LEU A 85 4.70 -15.04 3.52
N ALA A 86 4.34 -14.32 2.47
CA ALA A 86 2.97 -14.26 1.96
C ALA A 86 2.48 -15.65 1.52
N LYS A 87 3.33 -16.42 0.83
CA LYS A 87 3.06 -17.79 0.42
C LYS A 87 2.86 -18.72 1.62
N GLN A 88 3.71 -18.61 2.64
CA GLN A 88 3.57 -19.39 3.89
C GLN A 88 2.25 -19.07 4.61
N LYS A 89 1.75 -17.84 4.53
CA LYS A 89 0.44 -17.42 5.04
C LYS A 89 -0.74 -17.91 4.15
N GLY A 90 -0.49 -18.42 2.95
CA GLY A 90 -1.50 -18.98 2.06
C GLY A 90 -1.84 -18.12 0.84
N LEU A 91 -1.01 -17.14 0.46
CA LEU A 91 -1.18 -16.41 -0.80
C LEU A 91 -1.02 -17.38 -1.98
N ARG A 92 -2.06 -17.46 -2.84
CA ARG A 92 -2.13 -18.46 -3.92
C ARG A 92 -1.25 -18.12 -5.12
N GLN A 93 -1.16 -16.83 -5.47
CA GLN A 93 -0.45 -16.34 -6.66
C GLN A 93 0.56 -15.23 -6.29
N PRO A 94 1.70 -15.57 -5.69
CA PRO A 94 2.79 -14.62 -5.46
C PRO A 94 3.54 -14.36 -6.77
N VAL A 95 3.79 -13.09 -7.11
CA VAL A 95 4.47 -12.67 -8.33
C VAL A 95 5.62 -11.72 -7.98
N LEU A 96 6.84 -12.09 -8.36
CA LEU A 96 8.03 -11.26 -8.16
C LEU A 96 8.14 -10.25 -9.30
N ALA A 97 7.83 -8.99 -9.03
CA ALA A 97 7.93 -7.92 -10.02
C ALA A 97 8.05 -6.53 -9.37
N ASP A 98 8.51 -5.56 -10.17
CA ASP A 98 8.48 -4.14 -9.82
C ASP A 98 7.10 -3.57 -10.18
N ALA A 99 6.46 -2.84 -9.26
CA ALA A 99 5.18 -2.19 -9.49
C ALA A 99 5.21 -1.12 -10.61
N MET A 100 6.40 -0.66 -11.00
CA MET A 100 6.62 0.24 -12.14
C MET A 100 6.86 -0.50 -13.46
N ASN A 101 6.94 -1.84 -13.45
CA ASN A 101 7.13 -2.67 -14.64
C ASN A 101 6.54 -4.07 -14.41
N LEU A 102 5.23 -4.17 -14.55
CA LEU A 102 4.46 -5.36 -14.25
C LEU A 102 4.53 -6.39 -15.40
N PRO A 103 4.71 -7.69 -15.11
CA PRO A 103 4.80 -8.74 -16.12
C PRO A 103 3.41 -9.19 -16.62
N PHE A 104 2.48 -8.25 -16.75
CA PHE A 104 1.11 -8.49 -17.20
C PHE A 104 0.79 -7.68 -18.45
N GLY A 105 -0.07 -8.22 -19.28
CA GLY A 105 -0.60 -7.51 -20.45
C GLY A 105 -1.53 -6.36 -20.08
N ASP A 106 -1.83 -5.49 -21.03
CA ASP A 106 -2.79 -4.40 -20.87
C ASP A 106 -4.17 -4.98 -20.54
N GLY A 107 -4.89 -4.35 -19.61
CA GLY A 107 -6.24 -4.74 -19.25
C GLY A 107 -6.36 -6.18 -18.70
N SER A 108 -5.40 -6.64 -17.93
CA SER A 108 -5.39 -7.98 -17.33
C SER A 108 -6.29 -8.11 -16.11
N PHE A 109 -6.53 -7.03 -15.36
CA PHE A 109 -7.21 -7.06 -14.07
C PHE A 109 -8.46 -6.19 -14.02
N ASP A 110 -9.49 -6.67 -13.32
CA ASP A 110 -10.69 -5.88 -13.02
C ASP A 110 -10.39 -4.81 -11.96
N CYS A 111 -9.45 -5.12 -11.05
CA CYS A 111 -9.06 -4.23 -9.97
C CYS A 111 -7.56 -4.34 -9.67
N VAL A 112 -6.95 -3.21 -9.33
CA VAL A 112 -5.60 -3.15 -8.73
C VAL A 112 -5.71 -2.52 -7.36
N THR A 113 -5.00 -3.08 -6.38
CA THR A 113 -4.88 -2.54 -5.03
C THR A 113 -3.42 -2.29 -4.68
N ILE A 114 -3.16 -1.31 -3.83
CA ILE A 114 -1.88 -1.09 -3.18
C ILE A 114 -2.10 -0.55 -1.77
N ALA A 115 -1.53 -1.22 -0.75
CA ALA A 115 -1.68 -0.81 0.63
C ALA A 115 -0.33 -0.50 1.28
N PHE A 116 -0.13 0.75 1.71
CA PHE A 116 1.06 1.26 2.40
C PHE A 116 2.38 1.10 1.62
N GLY A 117 2.24 0.93 0.29
CA GLY A 117 3.37 0.68 -0.61
C GLY A 117 3.70 1.85 -1.54
N LEU A 118 2.69 2.63 -1.97
CA LEU A 118 2.84 3.61 -3.04
C LEU A 118 3.88 4.70 -2.73
N ARG A 119 3.91 5.22 -1.50
CA ARG A 119 4.88 6.25 -1.05
C ARG A 119 6.34 5.77 -1.08
N ASN A 120 6.57 4.45 -1.08
CA ASN A 120 7.90 3.85 -1.08
C ASN A 120 8.44 3.59 -2.50
N LEU A 121 7.60 3.76 -3.52
CA LEU A 121 7.99 3.58 -4.92
C LEU A 121 8.83 4.78 -5.37
N GLU A 122 9.78 4.51 -6.23
CA GLU A 122 10.72 5.52 -6.74
C GLU A 122 10.02 6.62 -7.56
N ASN A 123 8.94 6.24 -8.27
CA ASN A 123 8.13 7.14 -9.08
C ASN A 123 6.65 6.73 -9.00
N CYS A 124 5.90 7.45 -8.16
CA CYS A 124 4.47 7.19 -7.98
C CYS A 124 3.65 7.38 -9.28
N ALA A 125 4.00 8.37 -10.09
CA ALA A 125 3.30 8.62 -11.36
C ALA A 125 3.54 7.47 -12.35
N ALA A 126 4.78 7.00 -12.50
CA ALA A 126 5.07 5.84 -13.34
C ALA A 126 4.33 4.58 -12.87
N ALA A 127 4.27 4.35 -11.56
CA ALA A 127 3.52 3.23 -11.00
C ALA A 127 2.01 3.35 -11.24
N LEU A 128 1.43 4.54 -11.08
CA LEU A 128 0.01 4.77 -11.42
C LEU A 128 -0.28 4.55 -12.90
N GLY A 129 0.62 5.00 -13.80
CA GLY A 129 0.53 4.73 -15.23
C GLY A 129 0.54 3.24 -15.55
N GLU A 130 1.42 2.48 -14.88
CA GLU A 130 1.51 1.03 -15.04
C GLU A 130 0.28 0.30 -14.45
N MET A 131 -0.23 0.75 -13.28
CA MET A 131 -1.51 0.29 -12.74
C MET A 131 -2.65 0.54 -13.73
N SER A 132 -2.72 1.75 -14.30
CA SER A 132 -3.70 2.08 -15.34
C SER A 132 -3.58 1.19 -16.56
N ARG A 133 -2.37 0.85 -17.01
CA ARG A 133 -2.15 -0.04 -18.15
C ARG A 133 -2.74 -1.44 -17.91
N VAL A 134 -2.48 -2.03 -16.75
CA VAL A 134 -2.90 -3.41 -16.46
C VAL A 134 -4.35 -3.54 -16.03
N ILE A 135 -5.03 -2.45 -15.63
CA ILE A 135 -6.44 -2.44 -15.31
C ILE A 135 -7.27 -2.44 -16.62
N LYS A 136 -8.35 -3.21 -16.69
CA LYS A 136 -9.34 -3.21 -17.76
C LYS A 136 -10.06 -1.85 -17.86
N SER A 137 -10.57 -1.48 -19.02
CA SER A 137 -11.44 -0.31 -19.14
C SER A 137 -12.64 -0.43 -18.18
N ASN A 138 -12.98 0.64 -17.49
CA ASN A 138 -13.94 0.69 -16.38
C ASN A 138 -13.57 -0.15 -15.14
N GLY A 139 -12.38 -0.71 -15.08
CA GLY A 139 -11.86 -1.38 -13.88
C GLY A 139 -11.43 -0.36 -12.81
N HIS A 140 -11.09 -0.84 -11.63
CA HIS A 140 -10.95 -0.02 -10.44
C HIS A 140 -9.53 -0.03 -9.87
N LEU A 141 -9.13 1.12 -9.33
CA LEU A 141 -7.93 1.25 -8.49
C LEU A 141 -8.33 1.55 -7.06
N LEU A 142 -7.69 0.89 -6.10
CA LEU A 142 -7.74 1.25 -4.68
C LEU A 142 -6.34 1.45 -4.14
N VAL A 143 -6.10 2.62 -3.55
CA VAL A 143 -4.87 2.94 -2.80
C VAL A 143 -5.23 3.16 -1.33
N LEU A 144 -4.62 2.40 -0.43
CA LEU A 144 -4.67 2.60 1.01
C LEU A 144 -3.32 3.11 1.48
N GLU A 145 -3.24 4.35 1.98
CA GLU A 145 -1.96 4.94 2.32
C GLU A 145 -2.04 5.86 3.54
N PHE A 146 -0.90 6.01 4.24
CA PHE A 146 -0.79 6.97 5.32
C PHE A 146 -0.95 8.40 4.82
N SER A 147 -1.52 9.24 5.66
CA SER A 147 -1.74 10.65 5.40
C SER A 147 -1.61 11.49 6.67
N LEU A 148 -1.63 12.80 6.55
CA LEU A 148 -1.63 13.68 7.70
C LEU A 148 -3.06 14.11 8.05
N PRO A 149 -3.46 14.06 9.33
CA PRO A 149 -4.76 14.54 9.79
C PRO A 149 -5.07 15.95 9.33
N THR A 150 -6.32 16.19 8.97
CA THR A 150 -6.78 17.52 8.51
C THR A 150 -6.87 18.53 9.66
N THR A 151 -7.21 18.08 10.86
CA THR A 151 -7.32 18.97 12.04
C THR A 151 -5.93 19.31 12.57
N ARG A 152 -5.68 20.60 12.84
CA ARG A 152 -4.36 21.09 13.26
C ARG A 152 -3.83 20.42 14.54
N ILE A 153 -4.70 20.20 15.53
CA ILE A 153 -4.31 19.59 16.81
C ILE A 153 -3.89 18.15 16.61
N LEU A 154 -4.73 17.34 15.93
CA LEU A 154 -4.42 15.92 15.69
C LEU A 154 -3.17 15.77 14.81
N ARG A 155 -3.00 16.64 13.82
CA ARG A 155 -1.79 16.69 12.98
C ARG A 155 -0.53 16.96 13.82
N ALA A 156 -0.57 17.93 14.73
CA ALA A 156 0.57 18.23 15.60
C ALA A 156 0.92 17.04 16.53
N LEU A 157 -0.11 16.39 17.12
CA LEU A 157 0.08 15.18 17.93
C LEU A 157 0.63 14.01 17.12
N TYR A 158 0.11 13.81 15.91
CA TYR A 158 0.56 12.74 15.03
C TYR A 158 2.01 12.96 14.55
N ARG A 159 2.38 14.19 14.20
CA ARG A 159 3.78 14.54 13.88
C ARG A 159 4.72 14.30 15.06
N PHE A 160 4.30 14.67 16.27
CA PHE A 160 5.07 14.37 17.47
C PHE A 160 5.27 12.85 17.64
N TYR A 161 4.20 12.07 17.42
CA TYR A 161 4.27 10.61 17.46
C TYR A 161 5.25 10.07 16.39
N LEU A 162 5.14 10.49 15.14
CA LEU A 162 5.97 10.04 14.02
C LEU A 162 7.47 10.32 14.24
N HIS A 163 7.81 11.51 14.75
CA HIS A 163 9.22 11.94 14.84
C HIS A 163 9.86 11.68 16.21
N ARG A 164 9.06 11.46 17.26
CA ARG A 164 9.61 11.26 18.62
C ARG A 164 9.29 9.89 19.20
N CYS A 165 8.04 9.43 19.13
CA CYS A 165 7.65 8.16 19.75
C CYS A 165 7.99 6.98 18.86
N LEU A 166 7.62 7.04 17.59
CA LEU A 166 7.76 5.96 16.63
C LEU A 166 9.23 5.47 16.45
N PRO A 167 10.24 6.35 16.29
CA PRO A 167 11.62 5.91 16.15
C PRO A 167 12.16 5.22 17.40
N LEU A 168 11.73 5.65 18.60
CA LEU A 168 12.13 5.03 19.87
C LEU A 168 11.51 3.65 20.03
N LEU A 169 10.18 3.53 19.82
CA LEU A 169 9.46 2.27 19.95
C LEU A 169 9.89 1.27 18.86
N GLY A 170 9.94 1.71 17.61
CA GLY A 170 10.30 0.88 16.49
C GLY A 170 11.74 0.36 16.56
N SER A 171 12.68 1.19 16.98
CA SER A 171 14.07 0.76 17.17
C SER A 171 14.23 -0.28 18.28
N SER A 172 13.42 -0.22 19.33
CA SER A 172 13.41 -1.22 20.40
C SER A 172 12.86 -2.57 19.93
N LEU A 173 11.94 -2.57 18.95
CA LEU A 173 11.31 -3.79 18.44
C LEU A 173 12.12 -4.48 17.33
N THR A 174 12.72 -3.70 16.45
CA THR A 174 13.39 -4.24 15.25
C THR A 174 14.90 -4.06 15.23
N GLY A 175 15.46 -3.18 16.07
CA GLY A 175 16.87 -2.78 16.05
C GLY A 175 17.22 -1.73 15.00
N GLU A 176 16.29 -1.34 14.13
CA GLU A 176 16.51 -0.47 12.96
C GLU A 176 15.97 0.96 13.18
N LYS A 177 16.80 1.85 13.74
CA LYS A 177 16.42 3.26 13.99
C LYS A 177 16.05 4.03 12.72
N ASN A 178 16.76 3.76 11.62
CA ASN A 178 16.63 4.52 10.38
C ASN A 178 15.31 4.23 9.64
N ALA A 179 14.72 3.05 9.79
CA ALA A 179 13.47 2.66 9.13
C ALA A 179 12.28 3.52 9.60
N TYR A 180 12.24 3.83 10.88
CA TYR A 180 11.10 4.58 11.45
C TYR A 180 11.22 6.11 11.31
N GLY A 181 12.45 6.65 11.17
CA GLY A 181 12.67 8.02 10.74
C GLY A 181 12.18 8.21 9.30
N TYR A 182 12.58 7.31 8.39
CA TYR A 182 12.12 7.30 7.01
C TYR A 182 10.58 7.22 6.91
N LEU A 183 9.92 6.43 7.76
CA LEU A 183 8.46 6.32 7.77
C LEU A 183 7.79 7.68 8.02
N GLY A 184 8.26 8.44 9.01
CA GLY A 184 7.72 9.78 9.30
C GLY A 184 7.90 10.76 8.13
N ASP A 185 9.12 10.83 7.59
CA ASP A 185 9.45 11.72 6.47
C ASP A 185 8.63 11.36 5.21
N SER A 186 8.55 10.07 4.87
CA SER A 186 7.80 9.59 3.69
C SER A 186 6.30 9.87 3.78
N ILE A 187 5.70 9.86 4.98
CA ILE A 187 4.29 10.22 5.18
C ILE A 187 4.08 11.72 4.97
N GLU A 188 5.01 12.56 5.43
CA GLU A 188 4.90 14.02 5.28
C GLU A 188 5.10 14.49 3.84
N GLU A 189 5.97 13.82 3.09
CA GLU A 189 6.28 14.16 1.70
C GLU A 189 5.24 13.63 0.69
N PHE A 190 4.49 12.58 1.07
CA PHE A 190 3.55 11.92 0.16
C PHE A 190 2.31 12.81 -0.09
N PRO A 191 1.88 12.99 -1.37
CA PRO A 191 0.69 13.75 -1.70
C PRO A 191 -0.56 13.11 -1.09
N SER A 192 -1.44 13.92 -0.52
CA SER A 192 -2.67 13.43 0.11
C SER A 192 -3.89 14.27 -0.28
N GLY A 193 -5.10 13.70 -0.12
CA GLY A 193 -6.36 14.34 -0.48
C GLY A 193 -6.42 14.68 -1.97
N ASP A 194 -6.77 15.92 -2.29
CA ASP A 194 -6.96 16.38 -3.67
C ASP A 194 -5.68 16.25 -4.53
N ALA A 195 -4.49 16.41 -3.93
CA ALA A 195 -3.22 16.26 -4.65
C ALA A 195 -3.01 14.82 -5.14
N MET A 196 -3.38 13.82 -4.34
CA MET A 196 -3.34 12.43 -4.76
C MET A 196 -4.40 12.13 -5.83
N CYS A 197 -5.62 12.66 -5.69
CA CYS A 197 -6.66 12.54 -6.70
C CYS A 197 -6.22 13.14 -8.04
N GLN A 198 -5.59 14.31 -8.01
CA GLN A 198 -5.06 14.96 -9.22
C GLN A 198 -3.98 14.08 -9.90
N MET A 199 -3.07 13.51 -9.12
CA MET A 199 -2.06 12.58 -9.64
C MET A 199 -2.70 11.34 -10.29
N MET A 200 -3.80 10.80 -9.74
CA MET A 200 -4.54 9.70 -10.36
C MET A 200 -5.14 10.11 -11.71
N VAL A 201 -5.74 11.30 -11.79
CA VAL A 201 -6.31 11.82 -13.05
C VAL A 201 -5.24 11.97 -14.13
N GLU A 202 -4.08 12.53 -13.77
CA GLU A 202 -2.95 12.73 -14.69
C GLU A 202 -2.37 11.40 -15.22
N ASN A 203 -2.65 10.28 -14.55
CA ASN A 203 -2.17 8.95 -14.91
C ASN A 203 -3.28 8.00 -15.42
N GLY A 204 -4.37 8.54 -15.98
CA GLY A 204 -5.36 7.78 -16.75
C GLY A 204 -6.54 7.25 -15.93
N PHE A 205 -6.79 7.82 -14.76
CA PHE A 205 -7.95 7.48 -13.95
C PHE A 205 -9.02 8.59 -13.98
N THR A 206 -10.26 8.21 -13.77
CA THR A 206 -11.40 9.12 -13.66
C THR A 206 -12.11 8.98 -12.34
N SER A 207 -12.88 10.01 -11.98
CA SER A 207 -13.73 10.02 -10.78
C SER A 207 -12.99 9.61 -9.50
N PRO A 208 -11.76 10.13 -9.25
CA PRO A 208 -11.07 9.78 -8.02
C PRO A 208 -11.84 10.31 -6.81
N THR A 209 -11.92 9.48 -5.78
CA THR A 209 -12.49 9.85 -4.48
C THR A 209 -11.55 9.46 -3.36
N PHE A 210 -11.71 10.05 -2.19
CA PHE A 210 -10.93 9.65 -1.03
C PHE A 210 -11.76 9.62 0.25
N GLU A 211 -11.48 8.65 1.11
CA GLU A 211 -12.09 8.42 2.41
C GLU A 211 -11.02 8.45 3.50
N PRO A 212 -10.92 9.54 4.30
CA PRO A 212 -10.02 9.59 5.44
C PRO A 212 -10.49 8.65 6.57
N LEU A 213 -9.58 7.83 7.09
CA LEU A 213 -9.81 6.93 8.21
C LEU A 213 -9.04 7.42 9.45
N THR A 214 -9.53 7.07 10.63
CA THR A 214 -8.87 7.37 11.92
C THR A 214 -8.44 8.84 12.01
N GLY A 215 -9.36 9.78 11.71
CA GLY A 215 -9.10 11.21 11.76
C GLY A 215 -8.13 11.72 10.68
N GLY A 216 -7.89 10.93 9.62
CA GLY A 216 -7.02 11.27 8.49
C GLY A 216 -5.57 10.81 8.67
N ILE A 217 -5.30 9.87 9.58
CA ILE A 217 -3.99 9.21 9.71
C ILE A 217 -3.75 8.27 8.52
N VAL A 218 -4.81 7.70 7.98
CA VAL A 218 -4.82 6.86 6.79
C VAL A 218 -5.93 7.33 5.88
N THR A 219 -5.73 7.21 4.57
CA THR A 219 -6.75 7.55 3.56
C THR A 219 -6.84 6.42 2.54
N ILE A 220 -8.08 6.03 2.22
CA ILE A 220 -8.39 5.18 1.06
C ILE A 220 -8.68 6.11 -0.12
N TYR A 221 -8.05 5.85 -1.25
CA TYR A 221 -8.35 6.49 -2.53
C TYR A 221 -8.91 5.44 -3.46
N THR A 222 -9.95 5.79 -4.22
CA THR A 222 -10.51 4.94 -5.26
C THR A 222 -10.68 5.72 -6.55
N ALA A 223 -10.51 5.05 -7.68
CA ALA A 223 -10.75 5.63 -8.99
C ALA A 223 -11.09 4.54 -10.00
N THR A 224 -11.63 4.95 -11.15
CA THR A 224 -11.95 4.07 -12.26
C THR A 224 -11.02 4.38 -13.44
N LYS A 225 -10.53 3.35 -14.13
CA LYS A 225 -9.78 3.55 -15.39
C LYS A 225 -10.70 4.06 -16.49
N GLN A 226 -10.21 5.00 -17.27
CA GLN A 226 -10.83 5.43 -18.53
C GLN A 226 -10.91 4.30 -19.54
#